data_a5af3c0ab34f6ea69d103e809d9ac9c8
#
_entry.id   a5af3c0ab34f6ea69d103e809d9ac9c8
#
_cell.length_a   1.000
_cell.length_b   1.000
_cell.length_c   1.000
_cell.angle_alpha   90.00
_cell.angle_beta   90.00
_cell.angle_gamma   90.00
#
_symmetry.space_group_name_H-M   'P 1'
#
loop_
_entity.id
_entity.type
_entity.pdbx_description
1 polymer ?
#
loop_
_entity_poly.entity_id
_entity_poly.type
_entity_poly.pdbx_seq_one_letter_code
_entity_poly.pdbx_strand_id
1 'polypeptide(L)'
;MASLTLRNISKRYEETEVMRNINLDIEDGEFVVFVGPSGCGKSTLMRMIAGLEDISGGDLMIDNARVNELAPAKRGIAMVFQSYALYPHMTLYDNMAFGLKLAGEKKPAIDAAVKNAAKILHIDHLLDRKPKQLSGGQRQRVAIGRAITRKPKVFLFDEPLSNLDAALRVKMRLEFARLHDDLKTTMIYVTHDQVEAMTLADKIVVLSAGNIEQVGTPNTLYHAPANRFVAGFIGSPKMNFLSGTVAQIQNDGVLVKYATGETQLVGVLPGNAKPGDAVTVGIRPEHLQPNAPDSGDYGVSASAMTVETLGDAAYLYAETDVAPDGLISRIPPLEKHARGEKLKLGTAPDHCHLFNAEGQAYTRRVVDSWLREHATAA
;
A
#
# COMPACT_ATOMS: atom_id res chain seq x y z
N MET A 1 -1.09 24.27 4.32
CA MET A 1 -1.05 22.90 3.79
C MET A 1 -0.26 22.97 2.49
N ALA A 2 0.21 21.89 1.94
CA ALA A 2 1.10 21.97 0.78
C ALA A 2 0.93 20.78 -0.15
N SER A 3 0.95 21.06 -1.47
CA SER A 3 1.11 20.05 -2.50
C SER A 3 2.58 19.69 -2.70
N LEU A 4 2.85 18.48 -3.18
CA LEU A 4 4.20 18.06 -3.59
C LEU A 4 4.17 17.59 -5.03
N THR A 5 5.20 17.98 -5.77
CA THR A 5 5.40 17.54 -7.16
C THR A 5 6.82 17.02 -7.33
N LEU A 6 6.91 15.77 -7.74
CA LEU A 6 8.18 15.11 -8.09
C LEU A 6 8.24 14.99 -9.61
N ARG A 7 9.33 15.45 -10.23
CA ARG A 7 9.55 15.37 -11.68
C ARG A 7 10.89 14.75 -11.98
N ASN A 8 10.87 13.58 -12.61
CA ASN A 8 12.06 12.82 -13.03
C ASN A 8 13.06 12.59 -11.90
N ILE A 9 12.58 12.44 -10.65
CA ILE A 9 13.45 12.24 -9.50
C ILE A 9 14.24 10.94 -9.68
N SER A 10 15.55 11.05 -9.54
CA SER A 10 16.48 9.92 -9.56
C SER A 10 17.45 9.96 -8.39
N LYS A 11 17.90 8.77 -7.99
CA LYS A 11 18.92 8.61 -6.94
C LYS A 11 19.98 7.63 -7.36
N ARG A 12 21.24 8.05 -7.24
CA ARG A 12 22.43 7.21 -7.45
C ARG A 12 23.30 7.25 -6.20
N TYR A 13 23.83 6.09 -5.84
CA TYR A 13 24.91 5.96 -4.90
C TYR A 13 26.13 5.46 -5.68
N GLU A 14 27.13 6.30 -5.81
CA GLU A 14 28.28 6.05 -6.68
C GLU A 14 27.82 5.71 -8.11
N GLU A 15 28.05 4.47 -8.57
CA GLU A 15 27.61 4.02 -9.88
C GLU A 15 26.25 3.28 -9.87
N THR A 16 25.69 2.99 -8.70
CA THR A 16 24.44 2.25 -8.57
C THR A 16 23.24 3.20 -8.57
N GLU A 17 22.39 3.09 -9.56
CA GLU A 17 21.13 3.82 -9.63
C GLU A 17 20.02 3.04 -8.88
N VAL A 18 19.55 3.60 -7.77
CA VAL A 18 18.57 2.98 -6.87
C VAL A 18 17.15 3.47 -7.10
N MET A 19 16.99 4.63 -7.75
CA MET A 19 15.68 5.16 -8.15
C MET A 19 15.80 5.83 -9.51
N ARG A 20 14.74 5.65 -10.35
CA ARG A 20 14.75 6.11 -11.74
C ARG A 20 13.45 6.81 -12.07
N ASN A 21 13.56 8.02 -12.61
CA ASN A 21 12.47 8.74 -13.26
C ASN A 21 11.16 8.72 -12.46
N ILE A 22 11.23 8.99 -11.14
CA ILE A 22 10.06 9.06 -10.29
C ILE A 22 9.28 10.33 -10.58
N ASN A 23 8.05 10.15 -11.03
CA ASN A 23 7.09 11.22 -11.28
C ASN A 23 5.86 10.99 -10.41
N LEU A 24 5.50 11.98 -9.58
CA LEU A 24 4.40 11.86 -8.63
C LEU A 24 3.84 13.24 -8.30
N ASP A 25 2.52 13.35 -8.32
CA ASP A 25 1.78 14.49 -7.81
C ASP A 25 1.02 14.10 -6.55
N ILE A 26 1.20 14.88 -5.50
CA ILE A 26 0.52 14.74 -4.21
C ILE A 26 -0.24 16.05 -3.98
N GLU A 27 -1.55 15.94 -3.88
CA GLU A 27 -2.42 17.10 -3.67
C GLU A 27 -2.34 17.62 -2.23
N ASP A 28 -2.74 18.86 -2.05
CA ASP A 28 -2.83 19.45 -0.71
C ASP A 28 -3.86 18.73 0.15
N GLY A 29 -3.44 18.30 1.35
CA GLY A 29 -4.29 17.57 2.31
C GLY A 29 -4.44 16.08 2.01
N GLU A 30 -3.76 15.52 1.02
CA GLU A 30 -3.85 14.10 0.63
C GLU A 30 -3.06 13.19 1.58
N PHE A 31 -3.61 12.03 1.93
CA PHE A 31 -2.92 10.96 2.65
C PHE A 31 -2.34 9.96 1.65
N VAL A 32 -1.05 10.06 1.38
CA VAL A 32 -0.36 9.21 0.40
C VAL A 32 0.44 8.12 1.11
N VAL A 33 0.27 6.87 0.68
CA VAL A 33 1.00 5.73 1.26
C VAL A 33 1.96 5.13 0.25
N PHE A 34 3.24 5.04 0.60
CA PHE A 34 4.26 4.34 -0.18
C PHE A 34 4.37 2.90 0.28
N VAL A 35 4.14 1.96 -0.63
CA VAL A 35 4.23 0.52 -0.38
C VAL A 35 5.16 -0.17 -1.37
N GLY A 36 5.62 -1.35 -1.02
CA GLY A 36 6.49 -2.18 -1.87
C GLY A 36 7.37 -3.10 -1.06
N PRO A 37 8.10 -4.03 -1.69
CA PRO A 37 9.02 -4.94 -1.04
C PRO A 37 10.13 -4.22 -0.26
N SER A 38 10.79 -4.94 0.66
CA SER A 38 11.98 -4.41 1.33
C SER A 38 13.07 -4.06 0.32
N GLY A 39 13.72 -2.91 0.51
CA GLY A 39 14.79 -2.45 -0.39
C GLY A 39 14.35 -1.81 -1.71
N CYS A 40 13.04 -1.66 -1.99
CA CYS A 40 12.57 -1.03 -3.25
C CYS A 40 12.74 0.51 -3.30
N GLY A 41 13.24 1.16 -2.24
CA GLY A 41 13.52 2.60 -2.23
C GLY A 41 12.52 3.50 -1.48
N LYS A 42 11.47 2.99 -0.83
CA LYS A 42 10.46 3.78 -0.09
C LYS A 42 11.05 4.79 0.88
N SER A 43 11.87 4.32 1.82
CA SER A 43 12.52 5.19 2.81
C SER A 43 13.54 6.13 2.18
N THR A 44 14.19 5.74 1.09
CA THR A 44 15.10 6.62 0.33
C THR A 44 14.31 7.77 -0.29
N LEU A 45 13.18 7.49 -0.97
CA LEU A 45 12.32 8.51 -1.56
C LEU A 45 11.81 9.48 -0.48
N MET A 46 11.33 8.94 0.63
CA MET A 46 10.87 9.76 1.74
C MET A 46 11.99 10.62 2.36
N ARG A 47 13.21 10.08 2.50
CA ARG A 47 14.37 10.85 2.99
C ARG A 47 14.80 11.95 2.00
N MET A 48 14.68 11.71 0.70
CA MET A 48 14.90 12.75 -0.32
C MET A 48 13.86 13.87 -0.18
N ILE A 49 12.58 13.54 0.02
CA ILE A 49 11.53 14.53 0.28
C ILE A 49 11.84 15.32 1.56
N ALA A 50 12.27 14.65 2.63
CA ALA A 50 12.67 15.28 3.89
C ALA A 50 13.92 16.16 3.78
N GLY A 51 14.75 15.98 2.74
CA GLY A 51 16.06 16.62 2.60
C GLY A 51 17.16 15.98 3.46
N LEU A 52 16.94 14.75 3.92
CA LEU A 52 17.90 13.95 4.66
C LEU A 52 18.78 13.11 3.73
N GLU A 53 18.43 13.07 2.46
CA GLU A 53 19.14 12.39 1.38
C GLU A 53 19.13 13.30 0.15
N ASP A 54 20.26 13.41 -0.54
CA ASP A 54 20.38 14.25 -1.72
C ASP A 54 19.67 13.62 -2.92
N ILE A 55 19.03 14.45 -3.73
CA ILE A 55 18.44 14.08 -5.02
C ILE A 55 19.54 14.14 -6.07
N SER A 56 19.76 13.04 -6.81
CA SER A 56 20.81 12.99 -7.85
C SER A 56 20.37 13.62 -9.17
N GLY A 57 19.06 13.65 -9.46
CA GLY A 57 18.50 14.27 -10.66
C GLY A 57 17.01 14.51 -10.50
N GLY A 58 16.47 15.42 -11.32
CA GLY A 58 15.07 15.81 -11.27
C GLY A 58 14.77 16.91 -10.26
N ASP A 59 13.51 17.28 -10.12
CA ASP A 59 13.05 18.41 -9.31
C ASP A 59 11.96 17.97 -8.31
N LEU A 60 12.17 18.35 -7.06
CA LEU A 60 11.18 18.28 -5.99
C LEU A 60 10.63 19.66 -5.71
N MET A 61 9.31 19.81 -5.82
CA MET A 61 8.59 21.05 -5.53
C MET A 61 7.69 20.87 -4.31
N ILE A 62 7.62 21.85 -3.44
CA ILE A 62 6.63 21.98 -2.35
C ILE A 62 5.97 23.34 -2.52
N ASP A 63 4.64 23.40 -2.69
CA ASP A 63 3.89 24.63 -2.99
C ASP A 63 4.49 25.41 -4.18
N ASN A 64 4.82 24.71 -5.28
CA ASN A 64 5.44 25.30 -6.47
C ASN A 64 6.86 25.88 -6.24
N ALA A 65 7.46 25.72 -5.07
CA ALA A 65 8.83 26.11 -4.80
C ALA A 65 9.77 24.91 -4.89
N ARG A 66 10.80 24.99 -5.71
CA ARG A 66 11.84 23.96 -5.80
C ARG A 66 12.64 23.92 -4.49
N VAL A 67 12.76 22.72 -3.91
CA VAL A 67 13.33 22.55 -2.56
C VAL A 67 14.57 21.64 -2.51
N ASN A 68 15.10 21.23 -3.66
CA ASN A 68 16.23 20.29 -3.72
C ASN A 68 17.39 20.72 -2.82
N GLU A 69 17.80 22.00 -2.89
CA GLU A 69 18.94 22.56 -2.16
C GLU A 69 18.57 23.07 -0.76
N LEU A 70 17.29 23.04 -0.40
CA LEU A 70 16.87 23.51 0.93
C LEU A 70 17.22 22.48 2.01
N ALA A 71 17.87 22.96 3.06
CA ALA A 71 18.11 22.14 4.25
C ALA A 71 16.80 21.62 4.85
N PRO A 72 16.77 20.44 5.48
CA PRO A 72 15.54 19.80 6.02
C PRO A 72 14.69 20.73 6.87
N ALA A 73 15.33 21.53 7.74
CA ALA A 73 14.63 22.46 8.65
C ALA A 73 13.87 23.58 7.92
N LYS A 74 14.22 23.88 6.65
CA LYS A 74 13.60 24.95 5.85
C LYS A 74 12.53 24.47 4.89
N ARG A 75 12.31 23.14 4.76
CA ARG A 75 11.30 22.55 3.85
C ARG A 75 9.88 22.59 4.42
N GLY A 76 9.68 22.99 5.68
CA GLY A 76 8.36 23.00 6.32
C GLY A 76 7.80 21.59 6.60
N ILE A 77 8.65 20.59 6.71
CA ILE A 77 8.30 19.18 6.89
C ILE A 77 8.57 18.74 8.32
N ALA A 78 7.75 17.85 8.84
CA ALA A 78 8.04 17.10 10.06
C ALA A 78 8.07 15.60 9.79
N MET A 79 9.08 14.90 10.30
CA MET A 79 9.26 13.46 10.11
C MET A 79 9.17 12.70 11.43
N VAL A 80 8.41 11.62 11.43
CA VAL A 80 8.32 10.65 12.53
C VAL A 80 9.01 9.36 12.08
N PHE A 81 10.08 8.99 12.76
CA PHE A 81 10.90 7.82 12.45
C PHE A 81 10.32 6.55 13.08
N GLN A 82 10.63 5.41 12.52
CA GLN A 82 10.28 4.08 13.02
C GLN A 82 10.66 3.86 14.49
N SER A 83 11.82 4.39 14.91
CA SER A 83 12.31 4.32 16.30
C SER A 83 11.69 5.37 17.23
N TYR A 84 10.77 6.21 16.71
CA TYR A 84 10.21 7.38 17.38
C TYR A 84 11.22 8.48 17.70
N ALA A 85 12.50 8.16 17.85
CA ALA A 85 13.63 9.07 18.10
C ALA A 85 13.35 10.08 19.25
N LEU A 86 12.73 9.63 20.35
CA LEU A 86 12.46 10.45 21.53
C LEU A 86 13.75 10.63 22.34
N TYR A 87 13.93 11.81 22.95
CA TYR A 87 15.02 12.10 23.87
C TYR A 87 14.74 11.43 25.23
N PRO A 88 15.48 10.36 25.62
CA PRO A 88 15.10 9.52 26.74
C PRO A 88 15.24 10.19 28.11
N HIS A 89 16.07 11.21 28.21
CA HIS A 89 16.33 11.98 29.44
C HIS A 89 15.33 13.11 29.67
N MET A 90 14.59 13.53 28.63
CA MET A 90 13.61 14.61 28.68
C MET A 90 12.22 14.09 29.07
N THR A 91 11.39 14.96 29.65
CA THR A 91 9.95 14.72 29.84
C THR A 91 9.24 14.69 28.48
N LEU A 92 7.97 14.26 28.44
CA LEU A 92 7.17 14.32 27.21
C LEU A 92 6.91 15.77 26.80
N TYR A 93 6.64 16.65 27.77
CA TYR A 93 6.55 18.07 27.54
C TYR A 93 7.82 18.61 26.85
N ASP A 94 9.01 18.29 27.40
CA ASP A 94 10.28 18.78 26.84
C ASP A 94 10.57 18.19 25.46
N ASN A 95 10.24 16.92 25.22
CA ASN A 95 10.33 16.30 23.89
C ASN A 95 9.49 17.07 22.86
N MET A 96 8.24 17.41 23.19
CA MET A 96 7.34 18.14 22.31
C MET A 96 7.75 19.61 22.15
N ALA A 97 8.24 20.23 23.20
CA ALA A 97 8.68 21.63 23.22
C ALA A 97 10.03 21.88 22.54
N PHE A 98 10.85 20.84 22.35
CA PHE A 98 12.25 20.97 21.96
C PHE A 98 12.46 21.80 20.69
N GLY A 99 11.70 21.47 19.62
CA GLY A 99 11.80 22.18 18.35
C GLY A 99 11.42 23.66 18.45
N LEU A 100 10.40 23.98 19.24
CA LEU A 100 9.96 25.37 19.48
C LEU A 100 10.97 26.16 20.31
N LYS A 101 11.61 25.53 21.30
CA LYS A 101 12.69 26.12 22.09
C LYS A 101 13.88 26.49 21.18
N LEU A 102 14.27 25.59 20.26
CA LEU A 102 15.34 25.85 19.30
C LEU A 102 14.99 26.97 18.31
N ALA A 103 13.72 27.12 17.97
CA ALA A 103 13.23 28.20 17.11
C ALA A 103 13.14 29.56 17.84
N GLY A 104 13.43 29.59 19.15
CA GLY A 104 13.40 30.83 19.94
C GLY A 104 12.00 31.29 20.33
N GLU A 105 11.01 30.41 20.27
CA GLU A 105 9.62 30.73 20.65
C GLU A 105 9.51 31.07 22.16
N LYS A 106 8.57 31.97 22.48
CA LYS A 106 8.32 32.38 23.88
C LYS A 106 7.60 31.27 24.64
N LYS A 107 7.91 31.15 25.93
CA LYS A 107 7.34 30.10 26.82
C LYS A 107 5.81 29.99 26.74
N PRO A 108 5.00 31.08 26.78
CA PRO A 108 3.54 30.96 26.66
C PRO A 108 3.07 30.33 25.34
N ALA A 109 3.75 30.62 24.21
CA ALA A 109 3.44 30.01 22.92
C ALA A 109 3.81 28.53 22.89
N ILE A 110 4.94 28.14 23.47
CA ILE A 110 5.36 26.75 23.63
C ILE A 110 4.34 25.99 24.49
N ASP A 111 3.97 26.53 25.65
CA ASP A 111 2.98 25.91 26.55
C ASP A 111 1.64 25.68 25.86
N ALA A 112 1.15 26.67 25.10
CA ALA A 112 -0.09 26.56 24.33
C ALA A 112 0.01 25.48 23.23
N ALA A 113 1.10 25.47 22.46
CA ALA A 113 1.31 24.51 21.39
C ALA A 113 1.41 23.07 21.91
N VAL A 114 2.19 22.86 22.99
CA VAL A 114 2.37 21.53 23.59
C VAL A 114 1.05 21.02 24.19
N LYS A 115 0.32 21.86 24.96
CA LYS A 115 -0.98 21.48 25.52
C LYS A 115 -2.00 21.14 24.44
N ASN A 116 -2.05 21.93 23.37
CA ASN A 116 -2.96 21.66 22.24
C ASN A 116 -2.62 20.31 21.57
N ALA A 117 -1.37 20.08 21.22
CA ALA A 117 -0.95 18.82 20.62
C ALA A 117 -1.17 17.61 21.55
N ALA A 118 -0.91 17.76 22.84
CA ALA A 118 -1.15 16.73 23.84
C ALA A 118 -2.64 16.39 23.98
N LYS A 119 -3.52 17.39 23.89
CA LYS A 119 -4.99 17.21 23.91
C LYS A 119 -5.48 16.46 22.67
N ILE A 120 -5.04 16.84 21.47
CA ILE A 120 -5.37 16.15 20.21
C ILE A 120 -5.00 14.65 20.32
N LEU A 121 -3.87 14.34 20.93
CA LEU A 121 -3.33 12.97 21.02
C LEU A 121 -3.75 12.24 22.31
N HIS A 122 -4.58 12.85 23.17
CA HIS A 122 -5.03 12.29 24.45
C HIS A 122 -3.88 11.85 25.38
N ILE A 123 -2.79 12.63 25.45
CA ILE A 123 -1.61 12.40 26.30
C ILE A 123 -1.30 13.53 27.27
N ASP A 124 -2.23 14.46 27.46
CA ASP A 124 -2.10 15.63 28.35
C ASP A 124 -1.77 15.25 29.79
N HIS A 125 -2.34 14.15 30.29
CA HIS A 125 -2.08 13.61 31.63
C HIS A 125 -0.71 12.92 31.78
N LEU A 126 0.08 12.82 30.72
CA LEU A 126 1.38 12.14 30.70
C LEU A 126 2.57 13.09 30.56
N LEU A 127 2.37 14.39 30.40
CA LEU A 127 3.39 15.36 30.00
C LEU A 127 4.64 15.39 30.88
N ASP A 128 4.50 15.09 32.17
CA ASP A 128 5.61 15.07 33.13
C ASP A 128 6.40 13.75 33.14
N ARG A 129 5.92 12.72 32.45
CA ARG A 129 6.60 11.42 32.35
C ARG A 129 7.78 11.46 31.38
N LYS A 130 8.65 10.45 31.50
CA LYS A 130 9.74 10.19 30.54
C LYS A 130 9.42 9.02 29.62
N PRO A 131 10.02 8.93 28.43
CA PRO A 131 9.74 7.88 27.44
C PRO A 131 9.82 6.44 27.98
N LYS A 132 10.71 6.16 28.93
CA LYS A 132 10.85 4.83 29.57
C LYS A 132 9.61 4.36 30.34
N GLN A 133 8.73 5.29 30.72
CA GLN A 133 7.53 5.03 31.51
C GLN A 133 6.28 4.81 30.64
N LEU A 134 6.45 4.72 29.30
CA LEU A 134 5.36 4.70 28.34
C LEU A 134 5.28 3.35 27.60
N SER A 135 4.05 2.99 27.20
CA SER A 135 3.83 1.95 26.20
C SER A 135 4.32 2.36 24.79
N GLY A 136 4.42 1.40 23.86
CA GLY A 136 4.81 1.67 22.47
C GLY A 136 3.92 2.73 21.81
N GLY A 137 2.59 2.57 21.89
CA GLY A 137 1.65 3.53 21.32
C GLY A 137 1.69 4.90 21.99
N GLN A 138 1.95 4.98 23.29
CA GLN A 138 2.14 6.27 23.95
C GLN A 138 3.42 6.97 23.48
N ARG A 139 4.54 6.24 23.32
CA ARG A 139 5.78 6.81 22.73
C ARG A 139 5.54 7.34 21.33
N GLN A 140 4.80 6.60 20.50
CA GLN A 140 4.44 7.03 19.16
C GLN A 140 3.63 8.33 19.17
N ARG A 141 2.59 8.44 20.00
CA ARG A 141 1.80 9.68 20.12
C ARG A 141 2.68 10.87 20.53
N VAL A 142 3.66 10.68 21.41
CA VAL A 142 4.60 11.75 21.78
C VAL A 142 5.46 12.17 20.57
N ALA A 143 5.92 11.22 19.76
CA ALA A 143 6.68 11.52 18.56
C ALA A 143 5.85 12.31 17.52
N ILE A 144 4.58 11.93 17.35
CA ILE A 144 3.61 12.67 16.54
C ILE A 144 3.37 14.06 17.14
N GLY A 145 3.17 14.18 18.45
CA GLY A 145 2.99 15.45 19.13
C GLY A 145 4.16 16.42 18.95
N ARG A 146 5.39 15.89 19.01
CA ARG A 146 6.60 16.66 18.68
C ARG A 146 6.60 17.18 17.24
N ALA A 147 6.01 16.43 16.31
CA ALA A 147 5.85 16.85 14.92
C ALA A 147 4.74 17.91 14.78
N ILE A 148 3.58 17.71 15.39
CA ILE A 148 2.42 18.63 15.34
C ILE A 148 2.77 20.01 15.90
N THR A 149 3.53 20.09 17.01
CA THR A 149 3.89 21.38 17.64
C THR A 149 4.60 22.33 16.68
N ARG A 150 5.29 21.80 15.67
CA ARG A 150 6.01 22.59 14.64
C ARG A 150 5.10 23.15 13.54
N LYS A 151 3.81 22.74 13.51
CA LYS A 151 2.84 23.11 12.47
C LYS A 151 3.41 22.93 11.07
N PRO A 152 3.85 21.71 10.71
CA PRO A 152 4.45 21.47 9.41
C PRO A 152 3.41 21.58 8.30
N LYS A 153 3.89 21.85 7.08
CA LYS A 153 3.08 21.79 5.86
C LYS A 153 2.82 20.36 5.40
N VAL A 154 3.78 19.45 5.68
CA VAL A 154 3.75 18.04 5.29
C VAL A 154 4.25 17.17 6.45
N PHE A 155 3.54 16.09 6.73
CA PHE A 155 4.00 15.04 7.65
C PHE A 155 4.58 13.86 6.88
N LEU A 156 5.70 13.33 7.37
CA LEU A 156 6.31 12.11 6.89
C LEU A 156 6.36 11.07 8.01
N PHE A 157 5.88 9.85 7.74
CA PHE A 157 5.84 8.75 8.70
C PHE A 157 6.60 7.54 8.14
N ASP A 158 7.75 7.18 8.73
CA ASP A 158 8.58 6.04 8.32
C ASP A 158 8.23 4.81 9.17
N GLU A 159 7.39 3.92 8.64
CA GLU A 159 6.93 2.69 9.28
C GLU A 159 6.51 2.87 10.76
N PRO A 160 5.64 3.82 11.09
CA PRO A 160 5.41 4.20 12.48
C PRO A 160 4.73 3.12 13.32
N LEU A 161 4.03 2.14 12.71
CA LEU A 161 3.31 1.08 13.41
C LEU A 161 4.06 -0.26 13.49
N SER A 162 5.22 -0.39 12.84
CA SER A 162 5.95 -1.67 12.69
C SER A 162 6.33 -2.31 14.03
N ASN A 163 6.61 -1.50 15.06
CA ASN A 163 7.05 -1.94 16.39
C ASN A 163 5.90 -2.18 17.39
N LEU A 164 4.65 -2.24 16.91
CA LEU A 164 3.46 -2.43 17.75
C LEU A 164 2.86 -3.84 17.58
N ASP A 165 2.24 -4.36 18.63
CA ASP A 165 1.44 -5.57 18.55
C ASP A 165 0.19 -5.39 17.67
N ALA A 166 -0.43 -6.49 17.23
CA ALA A 166 -1.54 -6.47 16.27
C ALA A 166 -2.76 -5.67 16.79
N ALA A 167 -3.14 -5.83 18.06
CA ALA A 167 -4.31 -5.15 18.62
C ALA A 167 -4.08 -3.63 18.72
N LEU A 168 -2.87 -3.23 19.15
CA LEU A 168 -2.50 -1.82 19.23
C LEU A 168 -2.37 -1.21 17.84
N ARG A 169 -1.90 -1.96 16.83
CA ARG A 169 -1.80 -1.51 15.44
C ARG A 169 -3.17 -1.16 14.87
N VAL A 170 -4.20 -2.00 15.10
CA VAL A 170 -5.59 -1.68 14.69
C VAL A 170 -6.06 -0.37 15.30
N LYS A 171 -5.87 -0.19 16.62
CA LYS A 171 -6.25 1.04 17.30
C LYS A 171 -5.53 2.28 16.75
N MET A 172 -4.23 2.15 16.50
CA MET A 172 -3.41 3.25 16.01
C MET A 172 -3.77 3.65 14.58
N ARG A 173 -4.18 2.71 13.70
CA ARG A 173 -4.70 3.07 12.37
C ARG A 173 -5.93 3.98 12.46
N LEU A 174 -6.89 3.65 13.31
CA LEU A 174 -8.07 4.50 13.52
C LEU A 174 -7.69 5.90 14.05
N GLU A 175 -6.63 5.97 14.86
CA GLU A 175 -6.11 7.25 15.35
C GLU A 175 -5.40 8.07 14.28
N PHE A 176 -4.68 7.41 13.35
CA PHE A 176 -4.09 8.08 12.20
C PHE A 176 -5.17 8.66 11.24
N ALA A 177 -6.22 7.90 10.96
CA ALA A 177 -7.34 8.38 10.15
C ALA A 177 -7.98 9.62 10.79
N ARG A 178 -8.31 9.58 12.09
CA ARG A 178 -8.84 10.75 12.83
C ARG A 178 -7.88 11.92 12.83
N LEU A 179 -6.59 11.66 13.04
CA LEU A 179 -5.56 12.70 13.04
C LEU A 179 -5.48 13.42 11.69
N HIS A 180 -5.61 12.68 10.59
CA HIS A 180 -5.65 13.25 9.25
C HIS A 180 -6.90 14.11 9.05
N ASP A 181 -8.08 13.62 9.47
CA ASP A 181 -9.34 14.37 9.41
C ASP A 181 -9.28 15.67 10.21
N ASP A 182 -8.65 15.64 11.40
CA ASP A 182 -8.54 16.81 12.29
C ASP A 182 -7.54 17.85 11.77
N LEU A 183 -6.41 17.38 11.23
CA LEU A 183 -5.33 18.27 10.78
C LEU A 183 -5.48 18.71 9.33
N LYS A 184 -6.10 17.90 8.49
CA LYS A 184 -6.26 18.10 7.03
C LYS A 184 -4.95 18.46 6.33
N THR A 185 -3.84 17.98 6.85
CA THR A 185 -2.49 18.29 6.37
C THR A 185 -1.99 17.15 5.50
N THR A 186 -1.28 17.45 4.44
CA THR A 186 -0.66 16.46 3.55
C THR A 186 0.22 15.50 4.35
N MET A 187 -0.02 14.19 4.18
CA MET A 187 0.69 13.13 4.89
C MET A 187 1.28 12.13 3.91
N ILE A 188 2.55 11.80 4.09
CA ILE A 188 3.22 10.71 3.38
C ILE A 188 3.60 9.65 4.40
N TYR A 189 3.15 8.44 4.16
CA TYR A 189 3.28 7.31 5.06
C TYR A 189 3.98 6.14 4.36
N VAL A 190 5.03 5.61 4.93
CA VAL A 190 5.72 4.42 4.42
C VAL A 190 5.33 3.23 5.26
N THR A 191 4.95 2.15 4.60
CA THR A 191 4.66 0.87 5.25
C THR A 191 4.98 -0.32 4.34
N HIS A 192 5.15 -1.48 4.94
CA HIS A 192 5.12 -2.77 4.25
C HIS A 192 3.82 -3.55 4.53
N ASP A 193 2.94 -3.01 5.38
CA ASP A 193 1.64 -3.60 5.72
C ASP A 193 0.57 -3.11 4.75
N GLN A 194 0.00 -4.06 3.99
CA GLN A 194 -1.05 -3.75 2.99
C GLN A 194 -2.34 -3.26 3.63
N VAL A 195 -2.67 -3.76 4.85
CA VAL A 195 -3.90 -3.35 5.53
C VAL A 195 -3.80 -1.88 5.94
N GLU A 196 -2.61 -1.42 6.37
CA GLU A 196 -2.38 -0.01 6.65
C GLU A 196 -2.60 0.84 5.38
N ALA A 197 -2.01 0.43 4.26
CA ALA A 197 -2.15 1.14 3.00
C ALA A 197 -3.60 1.19 2.53
N MET A 198 -4.30 0.06 2.53
CA MET A 198 -5.69 -0.05 2.05
C MET A 198 -6.69 0.71 2.93
N THR A 199 -6.36 0.94 4.22
CA THR A 199 -7.30 1.56 5.18
C THR A 199 -7.04 3.04 5.44
N LEU A 200 -5.82 3.53 5.20
CA LEU A 200 -5.42 4.91 5.52
C LEU A 200 -5.30 5.81 4.30
N ALA A 201 -4.99 5.24 3.14
CA ALA A 201 -4.60 6.03 1.98
C ALA A 201 -5.79 6.60 1.19
N ASP A 202 -5.70 7.88 0.82
CA ASP A 202 -6.42 8.42 -0.32
C ASP A 202 -5.77 7.93 -1.62
N LYS A 203 -4.44 7.89 -1.64
CA LYS A 203 -3.61 7.48 -2.78
C LYS A 203 -2.49 6.54 -2.32
N ILE A 204 -2.33 5.41 -3.00
CA ILE A 204 -1.22 4.47 -2.79
C ILE A 204 -0.24 4.57 -3.96
N VAL A 205 1.04 4.59 -3.63
CA VAL A 205 2.15 4.51 -4.59
C VAL A 205 2.85 3.17 -4.38
N VAL A 206 2.72 2.28 -5.36
CA VAL A 206 3.38 0.97 -5.34
C VAL A 206 4.76 1.10 -5.98
N LEU A 207 5.80 0.81 -5.20
CA LEU A 207 7.19 0.90 -5.61
C LEU A 207 7.81 -0.49 -5.75
N SER A 208 8.60 -0.70 -6.81
CA SER A 208 9.39 -1.91 -7.03
C SER A 208 10.71 -1.57 -7.71
N ALA A 209 11.82 -2.11 -7.21
CA ALA A 209 13.15 -1.96 -7.81
C ALA A 209 13.50 -0.52 -8.23
N GLY A 210 13.11 0.48 -7.41
CA GLY A 210 13.39 1.90 -7.65
C GLY A 210 12.47 2.60 -8.65
N ASN A 211 11.38 1.95 -9.09
CA ASN A 211 10.38 2.53 -10.00
C ASN A 211 9.00 2.58 -9.32
N ILE A 212 8.13 3.45 -9.82
CA ILE A 212 6.69 3.41 -9.51
C ILE A 212 6.04 2.43 -10.48
N GLU A 213 5.40 1.39 -9.94
CA GLU A 213 4.65 0.39 -10.69
C GLU A 213 3.22 0.85 -11.00
N GLN A 214 2.57 1.46 -10.02
CA GLN A 214 1.24 2.04 -10.15
C GLN A 214 0.98 3.05 -9.04
N VAL A 215 0.21 4.09 -9.38
CA VAL A 215 -0.36 5.06 -8.44
C VAL A 215 -1.88 5.01 -8.59
N GLY A 216 -2.61 5.09 -7.48
CA GLY A 216 -4.08 5.15 -7.52
C GLY A 216 -4.72 5.00 -6.15
N THR A 217 -6.04 5.02 -6.10
CA THR A 217 -6.78 4.74 -4.87
C THR A 217 -6.63 3.27 -4.46
N PRO A 218 -6.83 2.92 -3.18
CA PRO A 218 -6.81 1.52 -2.73
C PRO A 218 -7.67 0.60 -3.60
N ASN A 219 -8.89 1.01 -3.92
CA ASN A 219 -9.81 0.25 -4.74
C ASN A 219 -9.31 0.08 -6.18
N THR A 220 -8.73 1.13 -6.77
CA THR A 220 -8.16 1.04 -8.12
C THR A 220 -7.03 0.00 -8.19
N LEU A 221 -6.12 0.00 -7.22
CA LEU A 221 -5.01 -0.96 -7.20
C LEU A 221 -5.49 -2.40 -7.00
N TYR A 222 -6.54 -2.60 -6.20
CA TYR A 222 -7.08 -3.94 -5.92
C TYR A 222 -7.86 -4.51 -7.12
N HIS A 223 -8.76 -3.72 -7.72
CA HIS A 223 -9.67 -4.17 -8.78
C HIS A 223 -9.14 -3.98 -10.20
N ALA A 224 -8.22 -3.03 -10.40
CA ALA A 224 -7.63 -2.71 -11.71
C ALA A 224 -6.09 -2.59 -11.61
N PRO A 225 -5.38 -3.65 -11.18
CA PRO A 225 -3.92 -3.63 -11.15
C PRO A 225 -3.35 -3.47 -12.55
N ALA A 226 -2.37 -2.58 -12.72
CA ALA A 226 -1.74 -2.29 -14.01
C ALA A 226 -0.88 -3.45 -14.53
N ASN A 227 -0.35 -4.27 -13.62
CA ASN A 227 0.50 -5.39 -13.98
C ASN A 227 0.41 -6.52 -12.95
N ARG A 228 1.03 -7.66 -13.29
CA ARG A 228 1.08 -8.87 -12.45
C ARG A 228 1.75 -8.60 -11.08
N PHE A 229 2.76 -7.70 -11.04
CA PHE A 229 3.43 -7.37 -9.80
C PHE A 229 2.47 -6.70 -8.80
N VAL A 230 1.76 -5.65 -9.23
CA VAL A 230 0.77 -4.95 -8.40
C VAL A 230 -0.35 -5.90 -7.97
N ALA A 231 -0.86 -6.72 -8.91
CA ALA A 231 -1.91 -7.71 -8.63
C ALA A 231 -1.52 -8.73 -7.55
N GLY A 232 -0.27 -9.19 -7.56
CA GLY A 232 0.27 -10.14 -6.58
C GLY A 232 0.74 -9.48 -5.29
N PHE A 233 1.06 -8.18 -5.34
CA PHE A 233 1.49 -7.44 -4.16
C PHE A 233 0.30 -6.91 -3.35
N ILE A 234 -0.77 -6.43 -4.00
CA ILE A 234 -1.97 -5.88 -3.33
C ILE A 234 -3.01 -6.97 -3.12
N GLY A 235 -3.36 -7.21 -1.86
CA GLY A 235 -4.34 -8.21 -1.40
C GLY A 235 -3.72 -9.29 -0.53
N SER A 236 -4.47 -9.71 0.50
CA SER A 236 -4.08 -10.78 1.43
C SER A 236 -5.28 -11.71 1.67
N PRO A 237 -5.16 -12.97 1.28
CA PRO A 237 -4.04 -13.61 0.55
C PRO A 237 -3.79 -13.04 -0.84
N LYS A 238 -2.64 -13.41 -1.44
CA LYS A 238 -2.24 -12.97 -2.79
C LYS A 238 -3.21 -13.47 -3.86
N MET A 239 -3.25 -12.78 -5.02
CA MET A 239 -3.94 -13.25 -6.22
C MET A 239 -3.34 -14.58 -6.70
N ASN A 240 -4.19 -15.51 -7.11
CA ASN A 240 -3.77 -16.74 -7.77
C ASN A 240 -3.36 -16.44 -9.21
N PHE A 241 -2.27 -17.04 -9.68
CA PHE A 241 -1.78 -16.89 -11.04
C PHE A 241 -1.70 -18.25 -11.73
N LEU A 242 -2.44 -18.40 -12.83
CA LEU A 242 -2.51 -19.62 -13.63
C LEU A 242 -1.93 -19.34 -15.01
N SER A 243 -0.92 -20.11 -15.38
CA SER A 243 -0.27 -19.98 -16.70
C SER A 243 -1.08 -20.68 -17.77
N GLY A 244 -1.26 -20.00 -18.93
CA GLY A 244 -2.02 -20.54 -20.04
C GLY A 244 -1.64 -19.90 -21.37
N THR A 245 -2.36 -20.26 -22.42
CA THR A 245 -2.24 -19.69 -23.77
C THR A 245 -3.60 -19.22 -24.26
N VAL A 246 -3.62 -18.15 -25.01
CA VAL A 246 -4.83 -17.67 -25.68
C VAL A 246 -5.29 -18.74 -26.69
N ALA A 247 -6.45 -19.33 -26.46
CA ALA A 247 -7.04 -20.29 -27.37
C ALA A 247 -7.89 -19.61 -28.46
N GLN A 248 -8.73 -18.66 -28.02
CA GLN A 248 -9.65 -17.96 -28.92
C GLN A 248 -10.02 -16.60 -28.35
N ILE A 249 -10.26 -15.65 -29.26
CA ILE A 249 -10.88 -14.35 -28.88
C ILE A 249 -12.38 -14.48 -29.14
N GLN A 250 -13.19 -14.15 -28.14
CA GLN A 250 -14.64 -14.21 -28.19
C GLN A 250 -15.25 -12.82 -27.98
N ASN A 251 -16.56 -12.69 -28.25
CA ASN A 251 -17.25 -11.40 -28.09
C ASN A 251 -17.29 -10.91 -26.64
N ASP A 252 -17.26 -11.84 -25.69
CA ASP A 252 -17.36 -11.60 -24.23
C ASP A 252 -16.01 -11.68 -23.51
N GLY A 253 -14.90 -11.98 -24.22
CA GLY A 253 -13.58 -11.98 -23.61
C GLY A 253 -12.52 -12.78 -24.38
N VAL A 254 -11.54 -13.26 -23.65
CA VAL A 254 -10.43 -14.07 -24.15
C VAL A 254 -10.54 -15.47 -23.52
N LEU A 255 -10.68 -16.51 -24.36
CA LEU A 255 -10.64 -17.88 -23.91
C LEU A 255 -9.18 -18.32 -23.77
N VAL A 256 -8.78 -18.70 -22.56
CA VAL A 256 -7.44 -19.18 -22.22
C VAL A 256 -7.50 -20.70 -22.04
N LYS A 257 -6.56 -21.42 -22.64
CA LYS A 257 -6.35 -22.87 -22.47
C LYS A 257 -5.15 -23.11 -21.57
N TYR A 258 -5.33 -23.96 -20.57
CA TYR A 258 -4.27 -24.41 -19.68
C TYR A 258 -3.53 -25.63 -20.24
N ALA A 259 -2.33 -25.91 -19.72
CA ALA A 259 -1.55 -27.10 -20.11
C ALA A 259 -2.28 -28.44 -19.83
N THR A 260 -3.16 -28.44 -18.83
CA THR A 260 -4.04 -29.58 -18.49
C THR A 260 -5.16 -29.85 -19.49
N GLY A 261 -5.35 -28.95 -20.48
CA GLY A 261 -6.41 -29.04 -21.48
C GLY A 261 -7.69 -28.30 -21.12
N GLU A 262 -7.87 -27.92 -19.87
CA GLU A 262 -8.99 -27.14 -19.36
C GLU A 262 -8.95 -25.70 -19.88
N THR A 263 -10.06 -25.01 -19.80
CA THR A 263 -10.20 -23.64 -20.32
C THR A 263 -10.80 -22.69 -19.29
N GLN A 264 -10.48 -21.41 -19.43
CA GLN A 264 -11.06 -20.31 -18.66
C GLN A 264 -11.40 -19.15 -19.61
N LEU A 265 -12.65 -18.72 -19.61
CA LEU A 265 -13.02 -17.46 -20.24
C LEU A 265 -12.67 -16.30 -19.29
N VAL A 266 -12.01 -15.30 -19.81
CA VAL A 266 -11.59 -14.10 -19.07
C VAL A 266 -12.26 -12.87 -19.66
N GLY A 267 -13.08 -12.17 -18.87
CA GLY A 267 -13.88 -11.01 -19.28
C GLY A 267 -13.05 -9.74 -19.47
N VAL A 268 -12.14 -9.74 -20.44
CA VAL A 268 -11.27 -8.60 -20.79
C VAL A 268 -11.47 -8.14 -22.24
N LEU A 269 -11.10 -6.89 -22.52
CA LEU A 269 -10.93 -6.42 -23.89
C LEU A 269 -9.69 -7.09 -24.49
N PRO A 270 -9.77 -7.70 -25.68
CA PRO A 270 -8.67 -8.49 -26.23
C PRO A 270 -7.41 -7.68 -26.57
N GLY A 271 -7.56 -6.36 -26.79
CA GLY A 271 -6.41 -5.51 -27.12
C GLY A 271 -5.60 -6.07 -28.31
N ASN A 272 -4.33 -6.39 -28.05
CA ASN A 272 -3.41 -6.97 -29.03
C ASN A 272 -3.22 -8.50 -28.87
N ALA A 273 -4.01 -9.17 -28.02
CA ALA A 273 -3.94 -10.62 -27.82
C ALA A 273 -4.23 -11.39 -29.10
N LYS A 274 -3.49 -12.48 -29.34
CA LYS A 274 -3.64 -13.37 -30.45
C LYS A 274 -3.69 -14.83 -30.00
N PRO A 275 -4.42 -15.71 -30.71
CA PRO A 275 -4.34 -17.15 -30.44
C PRO A 275 -2.88 -17.64 -30.42
N GLY A 276 -2.51 -18.40 -29.40
CA GLY A 276 -1.16 -18.89 -29.17
C GLY A 276 -0.29 -18.04 -28.25
N ASP A 277 -0.69 -16.80 -27.91
CA ASP A 277 0.07 -15.96 -26.99
C ASP A 277 0.10 -16.56 -25.59
N ALA A 278 1.27 -16.54 -24.95
CA ALA A 278 1.42 -16.93 -23.54
C ALA A 278 0.81 -15.83 -22.65
N VAL A 279 -0.05 -16.24 -21.73
CA VAL A 279 -0.73 -15.33 -20.80
C VAL A 279 -0.81 -15.92 -19.40
N THR A 280 -1.07 -15.05 -18.43
CA THR A 280 -1.35 -15.46 -17.04
C THR A 280 -2.75 -15.01 -16.67
N VAL A 281 -3.59 -15.93 -16.22
CA VAL A 281 -4.90 -15.61 -15.61
C VAL A 281 -4.69 -15.34 -14.13
N GLY A 282 -5.21 -14.20 -13.66
CA GLY A 282 -5.21 -13.81 -12.25
C GLY A 282 -6.61 -13.94 -11.64
N ILE A 283 -6.72 -14.61 -10.49
CA ILE A 283 -8.01 -14.79 -9.81
C ILE A 283 -7.80 -14.52 -8.31
N ARG A 284 -8.60 -13.62 -7.73
CA ARG A 284 -8.56 -13.36 -6.28
C ARG A 284 -9.07 -14.58 -5.50
N PRO A 285 -8.54 -14.88 -4.29
CA PRO A 285 -8.96 -16.02 -3.47
C PRO A 285 -10.46 -16.06 -3.18
N GLU A 286 -11.09 -14.92 -2.99
CA GLU A 286 -12.55 -14.80 -2.72
C GLU A 286 -13.42 -15.11 -3.96
N HIS A 287 -12.85 -15.06 -5.14
CA HIS A 287 -13.55 -15.35 -6.39
C HIS A 287 -13.28 -16.75 -6.93
N LEU A 288 -12.25 -17.44 -6.46
CA LEU A 288 -11.94 -18.81 -6.85
C LEU A 288 -12.68 -19.76 -5.90
N GLN A 289 -13.67 -20.51 -6.40
CA GLN A 289 -14.55 -21.31 -5.55
C GLN A 289 -14.57 -22.78 -6.01
N PRO A 290 -14.66 -23.74 -5.06
CA PRO A 290 -14.93 -25.12 -5.39
C PRO A 290 -16.30 -25.24 -6.06
N ASN A 291 -16.37 -25.95 -7.20
CA ASN A 291 -17.59 -26.22 -7.93
C ASN A 291 -18.49 -24.99 -8.18
N ALA A 292 -17.87 -23.85 -8.50
CA ALA A 292 -18.55 -22.57 -8.68
C ALA A 292 -19.68 -22.68 -9.74
N PRO A 293 -20.95 -22.40 -9.38
CA PRO A 293 -22.09 -22.56 -10.29
C PRO A 293 -22.01 -21.59 -11.47
N ASP A 294 -21.44 -20.41 -11.27
CA ASP A 294 -21.32 -19.35 -12.28
C ASP A 294 -20.09 -19.52 -13.20
N SER A 295 -19.27 -20.55 -12.97
CA SER A 295 -18.12 -20.85 -13.83
C SER A 295 -18.49 -21.56 -15.13
N GLY A 296 -19.69 -22.15 -15.22
CA GLY A 296 -20.05 -23.03 -16.35
C GLY A 296 -19.08 -24.21 -16.46
N ASP A 297 -18.56 -24.44 -17.66
CA ASP A 297 -17.54 -25.47 -17.93
C ASP A 297 -16.10 -25.01 -17.62
N TYR A 298 -15.91 -23.76 -17.24
CA TYR A 298 -14.61 -23.18 -16.96
C TYR A 298 -14.08 -23.59 -15.56
N GLY A 299 -12.76 -23.54 -15.43
CA GLY A 299 -12.09 -23.83 -14.17
C GLY A 299 -10.86 -24.69 -14.36
N VAL A 300 -10.27 -25.08 -13.22
CA VAL A 300 -9.04 -25.87 -13.18
C VAL A 300 -9.19 -26.99 -12.15
N SER A 301 -8.74 -28.19 -12.52
CA SER A 301 -8.65 -29.33 -11.59
C SER A 301 -7.48 -29.11 -10.63
N ALA A 302 -7.73 -29.31 -9.36
CA ALA A 302 -6.76 -29.15 -8.29
C ALA A 302 -6.92 -30.25 -7.24
N SER A 303 -5.89 -30.46 -6.44
CA SER A 303 -5.90 -31.39 -5.30
C SER A 303 -5.78 -30.60 -4.00
N ALA A 304 -6.74 -30.76 -3.10
CA ALA A 304 -6.72 -30.11 -1.79
C ALA A 304 -5.48 -30.52 -0.99
N MET A 305 -4.75 -29.53 -0.45
CA MET A 305 -3.60 -29.73 0.43
C MET A 305 -4.01 -29.63 1.91
N THR A 306 -4.62 -28.50 2.25
CA THR A 306 -5.03 -28.18 3.62
C THR A 306 -6.10 -27.08 3.61
N VAL A 307 -6.85 -27.02 4.71
CA VAL A 307 -7.78 -25.92 5.00
C VAL A 307 -7.29 -25.21 6.27
N GLU A 308 -7.08 -23.92 6.17
CA GLU A 308 -6.76 -23.03 7.30
C GLU A 308 -8.03 -22.29 7.71
N THR A 309 -8.50 -22.51 8.94
CA THR A 309 -9.70 -21.87 9.46
C THR A 309 -9.33 -20.74 10.42
N LEU A 310 -9.78 -19.52 10.12
CA LEU A 310 -9.52 -18.32 10.94
C LEU A 310 -10.72 -17.91 11.82
N GLY A 311 -11.79 -18.71 11.79
CA GLY A 311 -13.01 -18.49 12.55
C GLY A 311 -14.12 -17.80 11.75
N ASP A 312 -13.87 -16.66 11.16
CA ASP A 312 -14.79 -15.90 10.29
C ASP A 312 -14.66 -16.28 8.80
N ALA A 313 -13.53 -16.84 8.41
CA ALA A 313 -13.24 -17.32 7.08
C ALA A 313 -12.39 -18.60 7.13
N ALA A 314 -12.38 -19.37 6.05
CA ALA A 314 -11.42 -20.44 5.85
C ALA A 314 -10.76 -20.28 4.47
N TYR A 315 -9.50 -20.77 4.37
CA TYR A 315 -8.75 -20.78 3.13
C TYR A 315 -8.36 -22.20 2.78
N LEU A 316 -8.84 -22.65 1.61
CA LEU A 316 -8.43 -23.91 1.01
C LEU A 316 -7.16 -23.65 0.19
N TYR A 317 -6.10 -24.36 0.52
CA TYR A 317 -4.86 -24.43 -0.26
C TYR A 317 -4.91 -25.68 -1.12
N ALA A 318 -4.66 -25.53 -2.43
CA ALA A 318 -4.73 -26.61 -3.40
C ALA A 318 -3.56 -26.57 -4.38
N GLU A 319 -3.14 -27.73 -4.88
CA GLU A 319 -2.09 -27.92 -5.88
C GLU A 319 -2.70 -28.15 -7.27
N THR A 320 -2.03 -27.59 -8.28
CA THR A 320 -2.31 -27.83 -9.69
C THR A 320 -1.07 -27.60 -10.54
N ASP A 321 -0.96 -28.27 -11.69
CA ASP A 321 0.19 -28.15 -12.58
C ASP A 321 0.28 -26.79 -13.30
N VAL A 322 -0.79 -26.02 -13.32
CA VAL A 322 -0.86 -24.72 -14.02
C VAL A 322 -0.57 -23.51 -13.12
N ALA A 323 -0.43 -23.73 -11.81
CA ALA A 323 -0.08 -22.70 -10.82
C ALA A 323 1.02 -23.24 -9.88
N PRO A 324 2.31 -23.01 -10.18
CA PRO A 324 3.43 -23.54 -9.40
C PRO A 324 3.42 -23.12 -7.93
N ASP A 325 2.89 -21.93 -7.62
CA ASP A 325 2.77 -21.40 -6.27
C ASP A 325 1.53 -21.97 -5.52
N GLY A 326 0.78 -22.89 -6.14
CA GLY A 326 -0.48 -23.41 -5.66
C GLY A 326 -1.65 -22.42 -5.85
N LEU A 327 -2.82 -22.83 -5.39
CA LEU A 327 -4.05 -22.04 -5.42
C LEU A 327 -4.58 -21.83 -4.02
N ILE A 328 -5.14 -20.67 -3.76
CA ILE A 328 -5.81 -20.30 -2.52
C ILE A 328 -7.24 -19.93 -2.86
N SER A 329 -8.20 -20.60 -2.24
CA SER A 329 -9.63 -20.30 -2.34
C SER A 329 -10.16 -19.90 -0.98
N ARG A 330 -10.89 -18.79 -0.90
CA ARG A 330 -11.60 -18.42 0.32
C ARG A 330 -12.93 -19.15 0.33
N ILE A 331 -13.10 -20.04 1.31
CA ILE A 331 -14.30 -20.88 1.46
C ILE A 331 -15.06 -20.53 2.75
N PRO A 332 -16.33 -20.98 2.90
CA PRO A 332 -17.06 -20.85 4.16
C PRO A 332 -16.30 -21.45 5.36
N PRO A 333 -16.39 -20.85 6.57
CA PRO A 333 -15.57 -21.25 7.72
C PRO A 333 -15.71 -22.69 8.17
N LEU A 334 -16.88 -23.31 7.91
CA LEU A 334 -17.20 -24.68 8.32
C LEU A 334 -17.00 -25.71 7.20
N GLU A 335 -16.65 -25.28 6.00
CA GLU A 335 -16.39 -26.16 4.87
C GLU A 335 -15.06 -26.90 5.10
N LYS A 336 -15.06 -28.20 4.78
CA LYS A 336 -13.93 -29.09 5.01
C LYS A 336 -13.61 -29.86 3.74
N HIS A 337 -12.35 -29.93 3.42
CA HIS A 337 -11.82 -30.74 2.33
C HIS A 337 -10.74 -31.67 2.86
N ALA A 338 -10.81 -32.94 2.44
CA ALA A 338 -9.78 -33.92 2.80
C ALA A 338 -8.51 -33.69 1.99
N ARG A 339 -7.35 -33.92 2.59
CA ARG A 339 -6.10 -33.86 1.86
C ARG A 339 -6.08 -34.86 0.71
N GLY A 340 -5.74 -34.39 -0.49
CA GLY A 340 -5.74 -35.19 -1.72
C GLY A 340 -7.10 -35.25 -2.42
N GLU A 341 -8.15 -34.63 -1.86
CA GLU A 341 -9.46 -34.52 -2.51
C GLU A 341 -9.31 -33.79 -3.85
N LYS A 342 -9.88 -34.39 -4.90
CA LYS A 342 -9.90 -33.77 -6.24
C LYS A 342 -11.07 -32.82 -6.35
N LEU A 343 -10.77 -31.57 -6.71
CA LEU A 343 -11.73 -30.48 -6.80
C LEU A 343 -11.61 -29.81 -8.17
N LYS A 344 -12.70 -29.28 -8.66
CA LYS A 344 -12.71 -28.31 -9.76
C LYS A 344 -12.90 -26.93 -9.16
N LEU A 345 -11.88 -26.08 -9.27
CA LEU A 345 -11.92 -24.68 -8.83
C LEU A 345 -12.28 -23.80 -10.00
N GLY A 346 -13.30 -22.98 -9.88
CA GLY A 346 -13.81 -22.14 -10.95
C GLY A 346 -14.15 -20.73 -10.48
N THR A 347 -14.40 -19.84 -11.46
CA THR A 347 -14.81 -18.47 -11.23
C THR A 347 -15.56 -17.93 -12.44
N ALA A 348 -16.38 -16.90 -12.23
CA ALA A 348 -17.02 -16.19 -13.33
C ALA A 348 -15.99 -15.41 -14.19
N PRO A 349 -16.20 -15.29 -15.49
CA PRO A 349 -15.28 -14.59 -16.42
C PRO A 349 -14.93 -13.15 -15.96
N ASP A 350 -15.90 -12.44 -15.41
CA ASP A 350 -15.75 -11.04 -15.00
C ASP A 350 -14.89 -10.85 -13.73
N HIS A 351 -14.64 -11.94 -12.98
CA HIS A 351 -13.77 -11.92 -11.82
C HIS A 351 -12.32 -12.26 -12.13
N CYS A 352 -12.02 -12.56 -13.40
CA CYS A 352 -10.68 -12.85 -13.85
C CYS A 352 -9.93 -11.58 -14.28
N HIS A 353 -8.62 -11.62 -14.11
CA HIS A 353 -7.66 -10.71 -14.71
C HIS A 353 -6.85 -11.48 -15.75
N LEU A 354 -6.34 -10.80 -16.75
CA LEU A 354 -5.44 -11.37 -17.76
C LEU A 354 -4.19 -10.51 -17.85
N PHE A 355 -3.04 -11.16 -17.88
CA PHE A 355 -1.74 -10.50 -18.03
C PHE A 355 -1.01 -11.11 -19.23
N ASN A 356 -0.35 -10.27 -20.02
CA ASN A 356 0.48 -10.71 -21.13
C ASN A 356 1.82 -11.33 -20.64
N ALA A 357 2.67 -11.75 -21.55
CA ALA A 357 3.96 -12.35 -21.23
C ALA A 357 4.89 -11.41 -20.46
N GLU A 358 4.79 -10.09 -20.66
CA GLU A 358 5.53 -9.04 -19.96
C GLU A 358 4.91 -8.70 -18.61
N GLY A 359 3.78 -9.31 -18.24
CA GLY A 359 3.07 -9.08 -17.00
C GLY A 359 2.15 -7.86 -17.00
N GLN A 360 1.91 -7.21 -18.12
CA GLN A 360 0.98 -6.08 -18.23
C GLN A 360 -0.46 -6.57 -18.28
N ALA A 361 -1.35 -5.88 -17.60
CA ALA A 361 -2.76 -6.26 -17.52
C ALA A 361 -3.53 -5.87 -18.78
N TYR A 362 -4.42 -6.77 -19.23
CA TYR A 362 -5.48 -6.41 -20.17
C TYR A 362 -6.63 -5.69 -19.47
N THR A 363 -7.26 -4.74 -20.16
CA THR A 363 -8.39 -3.98 -19.62
C THR A 363 -9.60 -4.88 -19.40
N ARG A 364 -10.15 -4.91 -18.19
CA ARG A 364 -11.38 -5.65 -17.88
C ARG A 364 -12.59 -5.01 -18.57
N ARG A 365 -13.54 -5.83 -19.02
CA ARG A 365 -14.78 -5.39 -19.68
C ARG A 365 -15.78 -4.82 -18.67
N VAL A 366 -15.95 -5.52 -17.58
CA VAL A 366 -16.79 -5.09 -16.47
C VAL A 366 -15.88 -4.50 -15.39
N VAL A 367 -15.92 -3.19 -15.31
CA VAL A 367 -15.32 -2.44 -14.20
C VAL A 367 -16.50 -1.91 -13.40
N ASP A 368 -16.51 -2.13 -12.08
CA ASP A 368 -17.53 -1.58 -11.23
C ASP A 368 -17.79 -0.11 -11.56
N SER A 369 -19.08 0.31 -11.58
CA SER A 369 -19.48 1.67 -11.93
C SER A 369 -18.72 2.72 -11.12
N TRP A 370 -18.43 2.41 -9.86
CA TRP A 370 -17.61 3.23 -8.97
C TRP A 370 -16.18 3.46 -9.50
N LEU A 371 -15.54 2.42 -10.07
CA LEU A 371 -14.20 2.57 -10.67
C LEU A 371 -14.21 3.42 -11.95
N ARG A 372 -15.31 3.41 -12.70
CA ARG A 372 -15.44 4.25 -13.92
C ARG A 372 -15.55 5.73 -13.56
N GLU A 373 -16.23 6.04 -12.47
CA GLU A 373 -16.42 7.42 -12.00
C GLU A 373 -15.14 8.02 -11.40
N HIS A 374 -14.23 7.18 -10.86
CA HIS A 374 -13.02 7.61 -10.14
C HIS A 374 -11.70 7.30 -10.87
N ALA A 375 -11.74 6.56 -11.98
CA ALA A 375 -10.54 6.26 -12.80
C ALA A 375 -10.04 7.46 -13.62
N THR A 376 -10.84 8.51 -13.76
CA THR A 376 -10.47 9.74 -14.50
C THR A 376 -9.76 10.78 -13.64
N ALA A 377 -9.52 10.49 -12.35
CA ALA A 377 -8.89 11.41 -11.39
C ALA A 377 -7.46 10.98 -10.98
N ALA A 378 -6.81 10.09 -11.74
CA ALA A 378 -5.43 9.63 -11.49
C ALA A 378 -4.49 10.03 -12.62
#